data_84abd939a4c09226de7ea3377c0a8ba4
#
_entry.id   84abd939a4c09226de7ea3377c0a8ba4
#
_cell.length_a   1.000
_cell.length_b   1.000
_cell.length_c   1.000
_cell.angle_alpha   90.00
_cell.angle_beta   90.00
_cell.angle_gamma   90.00
#
_symmetry.space_group_name_H-M   'P 1'
#
loop_
_entity.id
_entity.type
_entity.pdbx_description
1 polymer ?
#
loop_
_entity_poly.entity_id
_entity_poly.type
_entity_poly.pdbx_seq_one_letter_code
_entity_poly.pdbx_strand_id
1 'polypeptide(L)'
;MDLFIALDVSLASTALCALNAHGKVVKEAKVDSEPEALIAVLRALPGRVVVVGLEAGPLSQWLHLHMSGAGFTVVLLETRQVKGALKAMPIKTDRRDAEGIARLLQMGWFRPVHCKSVSAQEMRAVLNTRKSLQQVLINLELSLRGVLRNFGLKMGAVTKVRFEARVRELVDGNLMLQRAAAPVLRAREELRKELAGLEKLLRDLAKVK
;
A
#
# COMPACT_ATOMS: atom_id res chain seq x y z
N MET A 1 12.81 32.61 10.57
CA MET A 1 13.73 31.44 10.53
C MET A 1 13.11 30.41 9.60
N ASP A 2 13.84 29.92 8.63
CA ASP A 2 13.39 28.90 7.68
C ASP A 2 13.56 27.52 8.31
N LEU A 3 12.52 26.67 8.12
CA LEU A 3 12.44 25.34 8.71
C LEU A 3 12.25 24.28 7.61
N PHE A 4 13.00 23.21 7.72
CA PHE A 4 12.94 22.00 6.90
C PHE A 4 12.42 20.86 7.76
N ILE A 5 11.26 20.34 7.42
CA ILE A 5 10.54 19.38 8.24
C ILE A 5 10.58 18.01 7.61
N ALA A 6 10.95 17.02 8.38
CA ALA A 6 10.81 15.63 7.99
C ALA A 6 9.77 14.91 8.84
N LEU A 7 9.06 14.01 8.19
CA LEU A 7 8.09 13.10 8.78
C LEU A 7 8.50 11.67 8.47
N ASP A 8 8.87 10.92 9.49
CA ASP A 8 9.00 9.45 9.39
C ASP A 8 7.68 8.83 9.84
N VAL A 9 6.92 8.37 8.85
CA VAL A 9 5.50 8.01 8.98
C VAL A 9 5.34 6.53 9.24
N SER A 10 4.79 6.19 10.40
CA SER A 10 4.25 4.86 10.73
C SER A 10 2.73 4.89 10.76
N LEU A 11 2.07 3.74 10.89
CA LEU A 11 0.61 3.65 10.80
C LEU A 11 -0.11 4.45 11.90
N ALA A 12 0.35 4.38 13.14
CA ALA A 12 -0.29 5.01 14.28
C ALA A 12 0.34 6.37 14.65
N SER A 13 1.64 6.52 14.48
CA SER A 13 2.35 7.73 14.88
C SER A 13 3.48 8.07 13.92
N THR A 14 3.74 9.36 13.77
CA THR A 14 4.77 9.94 12.91
C THR A 14 5.83 10.62 13.79
N ALA A 15 7.10 10.29 13.56
CA ALA A 15 8.20 11.07 14.13
C ALA A 15 8.45 12.30 13.26
N LEU A 16 8.43 13.46 13.88
CA LEU A 16 8.68 14.75 13.25
C LEU A 16 10.03 15.31 13.71
N CYS A 17 10.84 15.75 12.76
CA CYS A 17 12.04 16.53 13.01
C CYS A 17 12.02 17.81 12.19
N ALA A 18 12.21 18.96 12.86
CA ALA A 18 12.33 20.28 12.25
C ALA A 18 13.75 20.80 12.39
N LEU A 19 14.42 21.05 11.28
CA LEU A 19 15.74 21.68 11.23
C LEU A 19 15.64 23.11 10.74
N ASN A 20 16.51 23.99 11.27
CA ASN A 20 16.72 25.32 10.67
C ASN A 20 17.71 25.25 9.48
N ALA A 21 17.94 26.38 8.81
CA ALA A 21 18.86 26.49 7.68
C ALA A 21 20.33 26.13 8.03
N HIS A 22 20.72 26.17 9.31
CA HIS A 22 22.05 25.78 9.79
C HIS A 22 22.14 24.30 10.21
N GLY A 23 21.06 23.50 9.96
CA GLY A 23 21.01 22.09 10.32
C GLY A 23 20.83 21.82 11.83
N LYS A 24 20.49 22.85 12.62
CA LYS A 24 20.21 22.69 14.06
C LYS A 24 18.76 22.22 14.24
N VAL A 25 18.57 21.21 15.08
CA VAL A 25 17.23 20.74 15.48
C VAL A 25 16.53 21.83 16.28
N VAL A 26 15.36 22.24 15.80
CA VAL A 26 14.47 23.25 16.42
C VAL A 26 13.36 22.56 17.20
N LYS A 27 12.82 21.47 16.66
CA LYS A 27 11.75 20.70 17.26
C LYS A 27 11.85 19.25 16.85
N GLU A 28 11.60 18.38 17.81
CA GLU A 28 11.29 16.98 17.60
C GLU A 28 9.98 16.68 18.30
N ALA A 29 9.16 15.86 17.68
CA ALA A 29 7.89 15.43 18.26
C ALA A 29 7.51 14.05 17.73
N LYS A 30 6.71 13.34 18.49
CA LYS A 30 5.97 12.18 18.04
C LYS A 30 4.50 12.58 18.03
N VAL A 31 3.84 12.47 16.89
CA VAL A 31 2.50 12.97 16.61
C VAL A 31 1.68 11.83 16.02
N ASP A 32 0.38 11.80 16.27
CA ASP A 32 -0.50 10.84 15.61
C ASP A 32 -0.43 11.01 14.09
N SER A 33 -0.48 9.90 13.35
CA SER A 33 -0.39 9.91 11.89
C SER A 33 -1.70 10.38 11.24
N GLU A 34 -2.24 11.49 11.76
CA GLU A 34 -3.47 12.13 11.29
C GLU A 34 -3.14 13.54 10.76
N PRO A 35 -3.71 13.95 9.59
CA PRO A 35 -3.42 15.23 8.96
C PRO A 35 -3.61 16.41 9.90
N GLU A 36 -4.71 16.42 10.66
CA GLU A 36 -5.08 17.52 11.56
C GLU A 36 -4.04 17.69 12.67
N ALA A 37 -3.57 16.59 13.26
CA ALA A 37 -2.56 16.59 14.30
C ALA A 37 -1.21 17.10 13.76
N LEU A 38 -0.80 16.62 12.59
CA LEU A 38 0.42 17.05 11.93
C LEU A 38 0.36 18.53 11.53
N ILE A 39 -0.74 18.98 10.93
CA ILE A 39 -0.96 20.38 10.53
C ILE A 39 -0.93 21.30 11.75
N ALA A 40 -1.54 20.91 12.88
CA ALA A 40 -1.52 21.68 14.11
C ALA A 40 -0.08 21.89 14.63
N VAL A 41 0.73 20.82 14.64
CA VAL A 41 2.14 20.90 15.05
C VAL A 41 2.95 21.77 14.08
N LEU A 42 2.75 21.62 12.76
CA LEU A 42 3.45 22.42 11.74
C LEU A 42 3.14 23.91 11.89
N ARG A 43 1.89 24.29 12.17
CA ARG A 43 1.47 25.68 12.39
C ARG A 43 2.00 26.30 13.68
N ALA A 44 2.26 25.45 14.70
CA ALA A 44 2.83 25.88 15.98
C ALA A 44 4.35 26.04 15.99
N LEU A 45 5.04 25.75 14.86
CA LEU A 45 6.48 25.90 14.78
C LEU A 45 6.92 27.37 14.80
N PRO A 46 8.07 27.69 15.41
CA PRO A 46 8.52 29.09 15.59
C PRO A 46 9.23 29.65 14.34
N GLY A 47 8.75 29.34 13.13
CA GLY A 47 9.37 29.78 11.89
C GLY A 47 8.57 29.45 10.64
N ARG A 48 9.08 29.86 9.49
CA ARG A 48 8.50 29.57 8.19
C ARG A 48 8.84 28.15 7.77
N VAL A 49 7.86 27.27 7.62
CA VAL A 49 8.04 25.95 7.03
C VAL A 49 8.31 26.11 5.53
N VAL A 50 9.53 25.80 5.10
CA VAL A 50 9.97 25.87 3.69
C VAL A 50 9.46 24.66 2.93
N VAL A 51 9.66 23.47 3.53
CA VAL A 51 9.27 22.19 2.93
C VAL A 51 9.00 21.16 4.02
N VAL A 52 8.01 20.33 3.77
CA VAL A 52 7.71 19.13 4.56
C VAL A 52 7.99 17.91 3.68
N GLY A 53 8.89 17.04 4.10
CA GLY A 53 9.23 15.83 3.36
C GLY A 53 8.86 14.57 4.13
N LEU A 54 8.39 13.57 3.40
CA LEU A 54 8.10 12.24 3.92
C LEU A 54 8.41 11.17 2.88
N GLU A 55 8.79 9.97 3.33
CA GLU A 55 9.00 8.87 2.41
C GLU A 55 7.70 8.45 1.69
N ALA A 56 7.82 8.04 0.42
CA ALA A 56 6.72 7.43 -0.31
C ALA A 56 6.33 6.08 0.30
N GLY A 57 5.23 6.06 1.03
CA GLY A 57 4.71 4.91 1.79
C GLY A 57 3.18 4.84 1.77
N PRO A 58 2.56 3.95 2.55
CA PRO A 58 1.11 3.72 2.53
C PRO A 58 0.26 4.97 2.79
N LEU A 59 0.58 5.76 3.82
CA LEU A 59 -0.16 6.97 4.19
C LEU A 59 0.33 8.23 3.46
N SER A 60 1.45 8.16 2.74
CA SER A 60 2.17 9.33 2.24
C SER A 60 1.34 10.20 1.30
N GLN A 61 0.53 9.59 0.42
CA GLN A 61 -0.26 10.36 -0.55
C GLN A 61 -1.46 11.05 0.12
N TRP A 62 -2.09 10.41 1.08
CA TRP A 62 -3.17 10.97 1.87
C TRP A 62 -2.68 12.16 2.72
N LEU A 63 -1.58 12.00 3.44
CA LEU A 63 -0.95 13.07 4.21
C LEU A 63 -0.47 14.21 3.31
N HIS A 64 0.16 13.90 2.17
CA HIS A 64 0.57 14.91 1.18
C HIS A 64 -0.61 15.77 0.73
N LEU A 65 -1.75 15.14 0.36
CA LEU A 65 -2.93 15.84 -0.12
C LEU A 65 -3.45 16.84 0.92
N HIS A 66 -3.61 16.38 2.17
CA HIS A 66 -4.19 17.22 3.24
C HIS A 66 -3.24 18.33 3.67
N MET A 67 -1.96 18.05 3.85
CA MET A 67 -0.98 19.07 4.22
C MET A 67 -0.76 20.09 3.10
N SER A 68 -0.75 19.66 1.84
CA SER A 68 -0.70 20.57 0.69
C SER A 68 -1.95 21.44 0.61
N GLY A 69 -3.13 20.87 0.84
CA GLY A 69 -4.39 21.62 0.95
C GLY A 69 -4.41 22.63 2.10
N ALA A 70 -3.65 22.38 3.17
CA ALA A 70 -3.47 23.29 4.28
C ALA A 70 -2.44 24.42 4.03
N GLY A 71 -1.84 24.44 2.82
CA GLY A 71 -0.91 25.48 2.35
C GLY A 71 0.57 25.17 2.55
N PHE A 72 0.94 23.95 2.94
CA PHE A 72 2.35 23.57 3.07
C PHE A 72 2.92 23.06 1.74
N THR A 73 4.19 23.37 1.48
CA THR A 73 4.97 22.73 0.40
C THR A 73 5.37 21.34 0.87
N VAL A 74 4.76 20.30 0.30
CA VAL A 74 5.01 18.92 0.70
C VAL A 74 5.68 18.14 -0.42
N VAL A 75 6.72 17.35 -0.11
CA VAL A 75 7.43 16.52 -1.07
C VAL A 75 7.46 15.06 -0.60
N LEU A 76 7.16 14.16 -1.52
CA LEU A 76 7.37 12.73 -1.31
C LEU A 76 8.78 12.36 -1.75
N LEU A 77 9.51 11.64 -0.92
CA LEU A 77 10.90 11.25 -1.15
C LEU A 77 10.98 9.80 -1.63
N GLU A 78 11.92 9.54 -2.54
CA GLU A 78 12.18 8.18 -3.01
C GLU A 78 12.77 7.33 -1.87
N THR A 79 12.02 6.30 -1.46
CA THR A 79 12.37 5.41 -0.35
C THR A 79 13.74 4.73 -0.50
N ARG A 80 14.16 4.38 -1.74
CA ARG A 80 15.47 3.75 -1.98
C ARG A 80 16.61 4.69 -1.71
N GLN A 81 16.49 5.96 -2.13
CA GLN A 81 17.49 6.98 -1.87
C GLN A 81 17.58 7.29 -0.38
N VAL A 82 16.45 7.50 0.29
CA VAL A 82 16.41 7.77 1.74
C VAL A 82 17.05 6.60 2.50
N LYS A 83 16.63 5.37 2.24
CA LYS A 83 17.24 4.18 2.86
C LYS A 83 18.74 4.05 2.58
N GLY A 84 19.18 4.41 1.38
CA GLY A 84 20.60 4.42 1.03
C GLY A 84 21.39 5.41 1.87
N ALA A 85 20.88 6.64 2.01
CA ALA A 85 21.50 7.69 2.83
C ALA A 85 21.52 7.34 4.33
N LEU A 86 20.40 6.81 4.85
CA LEU A 86 20.28 6.47 6.26
C LEU A 86 21.06 5.21 6.68
N LYS A 87 21.42 4.32 5.73
CA LYS A 87 22.27 3.15 6.01
C LYS A 87 23.63 3.50 6.62
N ALA A 88 24.14 4.69 6.35
CA ALA A 88 25.40 5.16 6.92
C ALA A 88 25.28 5.59 8.40
N MET A 89 24.08 5.67 8.94
CA MET A 89 23.86 6.06 10.34
C MET A 89 24.05 4.85 11.29
N PRO A 90 24.85 5.00 12.36
CA PRO A 90 25.26 3.86 13.20
C PRO A 90 24.13 3.31 14.10
N ILE A 91 23.08 4.09 14.37
CA ILE A 91 21.95 3.68 15.21
C ILE A 91 20.65 4.04 14.52
N LYS A 92 19.77 3.06 14.30
CA LYS A 92 18.47 3.22 13.67
C LYS A 92 17.38 3.40 14.73
N THR A 93 16.69 4.55 14.68
CA THR A 93 15.47 4.85 15.44
C THR A 93 14.61 5.80 14.62
N ASP A 94 13.28 5.77 14.77
CA ASP A 94 12.33 6.65 14.05
C ASP A 94 12.73 8.14 14.19
N ARG A 95 13.20 8.54 15.38
CA ARG A 95 13.71 9.89 15.64
C ARG A 95 14.90 10.24 14.75
N ARG A 96 15.89 9.34 14.64
CA ARG A 96 17.10 9.56 13.82
C ARG A 96 16.79 9.44 12.33
N ASP A 97 15.84 8.59 11.95
CA ASP A 97 15.40 8.47 10.58
C ASP A 97 14.71 9.78 10.15
N ALA A 98 13.84 10.38 10.99
CA ALA A 98 13.26 11.70 10.75
C ALA A 98 14.32 12.81 10.67
N GLU A 99 15.31 12.82 11.58
CA GLU A 99 16.43 13.78 11.53
C GLU A 99 17.23 13.63 10.23
N GLY A 100 17.55 12.42 9.83
CA GLY A 100 18.28 12.14 8.60
C GLY A 100 17.53 12.61 7.35
N ILE A 101 16.23 12.37 7.27
CA ILE A 101 15.38 12.89 6.20
C ILE A 101 15.37 14.42 6.21
N ALA A 102 15.27 15.06 7.38
CA ALA A 102 15.29 16.51 7.48
C ALA A 102 16.62 17.12 6.98
N ARG A 103 17.76 16.45 7.21
CA ARG A 103 19.06 16.85 6.69
C ARG A 103 19.11 16.73 5.16
N LEU A 104 18.57 15.67 4.59
CA LEU A 104 18.47 15.53 3.12
C LEU A 104 17.65 16.65 2.50
N LEU A 105 16.55 17.04 3.14
CA LEU A 105 15.71 18.17 2.69
C LEU A 105 16.46 19.50 2.80
N GLN A 106 17.11 19.77 3.91
CA GLN A 106 17.87 20.98 4.16
C GLN A 106 19.03 21.16 3.18
N MET A 107 19.71 20.08 2.80
CA MET A 107 20.79 20.08 1.81
C MET A 107 20.28 20.08 0.35
N GLY A 108 18.99 19.91 0.10
CA GLY A 108 18.45 19.72 -1.24
C GLY A 108 18.85 18.39 -1.90
N TRP A 109 19.34 17.43 -1.12
CA TRP A 109 19.84 16.15 -1.64
C TRP A 109 18.79 15.04 -1.53
N PHE A 110 17.77 15.16 -2.33
CA PHE A 110 16.68 14.19 -2.39
C PHE A 110 16.09 14.09 -3.80
N ARG A 111 15.43 12.95 -4.09
CA ARG A 111 14.65 12.75 -5.31
C ARG A 111 13.17 12.81 -4.98
N PRO A 112 12.45 13.81 -5.51
CA PRO A 112 11.01 13.86 -5.32
C PRO A 112 10.31 12.76 -6.12
N VAL A 113 9.28 12.16 -5.52
CA VAL A 113 8.38 11.21 -6.17
C VAL A 113 7.07 11.92 -6.47
N HIS A 114 6.55 11.71 -7.67
CA HIS A 114 5.26 12.27 -8.06
C HIS A 114 4.12 11.73 -7.19
N CYS A 115 3.35 12.61 -6.58
CA CYS A 115 2.12 12.26 -5.90
C CYS A 115 1.02 11.98 -6.94
N LYS A 116 0.47 10.77 -6.92
CA LYS A 116 -0.59 10.37 -7.86
C LYS A 116 -1.88 11.11 -7.56
N SER A 117 -2.65 11.42 -8.60
CA SER A 117 -4.00 11.94 -8.44
C SER A 117 -4.90 10.94 -7.68
N VAL A 118 -5.96 11.43 -7.04
CA VAL A 118 -6.93 10.58 -6.34
C VAL A 118 -7.51 9.53 -7.28
N SER A 119 -7.91 9.93 -8.49
CA SER A 119 -8.45 8.99 -9.49
C SER A 119 -7.46 7.89 -9.91
N ALA A 120 -6.15 8.22 -9.99
CA ALA A 120 -5.12 7.21 -10.25
C ALA A 120 -4.92 6.26 -9.07
N GLN A 121 -5.12 6.74 -7.84
CA GLN A 121 -5.08 5.90 -6.64
C GLN A 121 -6.27 4.95 -6.57
N GLU A 122 -7.49 5.45 -6.86
CA GLU A 122 -8.73 4.66 -6.94
C GLU A 122 -8.61 3.55 -7.99
N MET A 123 -8.14 3.90 -9.19
CA MET A 123 -7.89 2.91 -10.25
C MET A 123 -6.90 1.84 -9.79
N ARG A 124 -5.83 2.23 -9.11
CA ARG A 124 -4.84 1.30 -8.58
C ARG A 124 -5.43 0.39 -7.48
N ALA A 125 -6.33 0.91 -6.65
CA ALA A 125 -7.04 0.10 -5.66
C ALA A 125 -7.86 -1.01 -6.34
N VAL A 126 -8.63 -0.69 -7.38
CA VAL A 126 -9.40 -1.67 -8.17
C VAL A 126 -8.48 -2.73 -8.80
N LEU A 127 -7.37 -2.31 -9.42
CA LEU A 127 -6.39 -3.23 -10.02
C LEU A 127 -5.75 -4.16 -8.99
N ASN A 128 -5.39 -3.64 -7.82
CA ASN A 128 -4.81 -4.43 -6.73
C ASN A 128 -5.82 -5.42 -6.16
N THR A 129 -7.06 -5.00 -5.93
CA THR A 129 -8.15 -5.87 -5.48
C THR A 129 -8.39 -7.01 -6.47
N ARG A 130 -8.47 -6.70 -7.78
CA ARG A 130 -8.59 -7.72 -8.82
C ARG A 130 -7.43 -8.74 -8.77
N LYS A 131 -6.19 -8.25 -8.65
CA LYS A 131 -5.00 -9.12 -8.56
C LYS A 131 -5.06 -10.03 -7.33
N SER A 132 -5.48 -9.49 -6.18
CA SER A 132 -5.62 -10.25 -4.94
C SER A 132 -6.68 -11.34 -5.06
N LEU A 133 -7.87 -11.02 -5.58
CA LEU A 133 -8.93 -12.01 -5.78
C LEU A 133 -8.52 -13.09 -6.80
N GLN A 134 -7.81 -12.71 -7.85
CA GLN A 134 -7.27 -13.67 -8.82
C GLN A 134 -6.30 -14.66 -8.17
N GLN A 135 -5.42 -14.18 -7.28
CA GLN A 135 -4.49 -15.04 -6.56
C GLN A 135 -5.21 -15.98 -5.59
N VAL A 136 -6.23 -15.47 -4.88
CA VAL A 136 -7.08 -16.31 -4.01
C VAL A 136 -7.78 -17.41 -4.80
N LEU A 137 -8.33 -17.09 -5.97
CA LEU A 137 -8.97 -18.07 -6.86
C LEU A 137 -8.00 -19.16 -7.30
N ILE A 138 -6.79 -18.79 -7.73
CA ILE A 138 -5.74 -19.75 -8.12
C ILE A 138 -5.38 -20.65 -6.94
N ASN A 139 -5.15 -20.08 -5.76
CA ASN A 139 -4.79 -20.85 -4.56
C ASN A 139 -5.90 -21.82 -4.17
N LEU A 140 -7.16 -21.40 -4.27
CA LEU A 140 -8.33 -22.23 -3.98
C LEU A 140 -8.41 -23.45 -4.94
N GLU A 141 -8.24 -23.21 -6.24
CA GLU A 141 -8.23 -24.28 -7.26
C GLU A 141 -7.04 -25.23 -7.07
N LEU A 142 -5.85 -24.72 -6.73
CA LEU A 142 -4.68 -25.55 -6.46
C LEU A 142 -4.84 -26.39 -5.19
N SER A 143 -5.40 -25.81 -4.14
CA SER A 143 -5.70 -26.52 -2.88
C SER A 143 -6.65 -27.69 -3.13
N LEU A 144 -7.76 -27.45 -3.86
CA LEU A 144 -8.70 -28.52 -4.18
C LEU A 144 -8.07 -29.61 -5.03
N ARG A 145 -7.23 -29.27 -6.01
CA ARG A 145 -6.44 -30.24 -6.78
C ARG A 145 -5.51 -31.07 -5.88
N GLY A 146 -4.92 -30.43 -4.86
CA GLY A 146 -4.06 -31.10 -3.88
C GLY A 146 -4.83 -32.12 -3.06
N VAL A 147 -6.00 -31.74 -2.53
CA VAL A 147 -6.88 -32.63 -1.77
C VAL A 147 -7.28 -33.86 -2.62
N LEU A 148 -7.78 -33.63 -3.83
CA LEU A 148 -8.22 -34.72 -4.72
C LEU A 148 -7.05 -35.69 -5.07
N ARG A 149 -5.85 -35.16 -5.24
CA ARG A 149 -4.64 -35.97 -5.56
C ARG A 149 -4.30 -36.95 -4.45
N ASN A 150 -4.55 -36.62 -3.17
CA ASN A 150 -4.32 -37.53 -2.03
C ASN A 150 -5.18 -38.79 -2.11
N PHE A 151 -6.29 -38.74 -2.86
CA PHE A 151 -7.20 -39.87 -3.12
C PHE A 151 -6.97 -40.49 -4.51
N GLY A 152 -5.86 -40.15 -5.19
CA GLY A 152 -5.57 -40.66 -6.54
C GLY A 152 -6.43 -40.01 -7.65
N LEU A 153 -7.28 -39.02 -7.30
CA LEU A 153 -8.19 -38.37 -8.25
C LEU A 153 -7.46 -37.22 -8.97
N LYS A 154 -7.14 -37.48 -10.24
CA LYS A 154 -6.34 -36.55 -11.08
C LYS A 154 -7.25 -35.67 -11.91
N MET A 155 -7.19 -34.36 -11.70
CA MET A 155 -7.96 -33.36 -12.46
C MET A 155 -7.57 -33.28 -13.93
N GLY A 156 -6.30 -33.50 -14.25
CA GLY A 156 -5.77 -33.30 -15.60
C GLY A 156 -5.78 -31.85 -16.07
N ALA A 157 -5.63 -31.65 -17.36
CA ALA A 157 -5.79 -30.34 -18.01
C ALA A 157 -7.29 -30.01 -18.15
N VAL A 158 -7.76 -28.96 -17.48
CA VAL A 158 -9.18 -28.58 -17.45
C VAL A 158 -9.31 -27.07 -17.65
N THR A 159 -10.24 -26.68 -18.52
CA THR A 159 -10.57 -25.27 -18.72
C THR A 159 -11.29 -24.70 -17.50
N LYS A 160 -11.25 -23.37 -17.33
CA LYS A 160 -11.92 -22.68 -16.22
C LYS A 160 -13.43 -22.97 -16.16
N VAL A 161 -14.06 -23.18 -17.30
CA VAL A 161 -15.52 -23.47 -17.41
C VAL A 161 -15.80 -24.91 -16.95
N ARG A 162 -14.98 -25.87 -17.33
CA ARG A 162 -15.19 -27.29 -17.02
C ARG A 162 -14.66 -27.70 -15.62
N PHE A 163 -14.00 -26.79 -14.90
CA PHE A 163 -13.37 -27.12 -13.62
C PHE A 163 -14.35 -27.72 -12.61
N GLU A 164 -15.49 -27.08 -12.40
CA GLU A 164 -16.49 -27.53 -11.44
C GLU A 164 -17.10 -28.90 -11.84
N ALA A 165 -17.51 -29.03 -13.09
CA ALA A 165 -18.05 -30.30 -13.59
C ALA A 165 -17.05 -31.44 -13.39
N ARG A 166 -15.76 -31.19 -13.67
CA ARG A 166 -14.71 -32.19 -13.50
C ARG A 166 -14.48 -32.56 -12.02
N VAL A 167 -14.55 -31.58 -11.12
CA VAL A 167 -14.47 -31.87 -9.68
C VAL A 167 -15.63 -32.75 -9.25
N ARG A 168 -16.87 -32.40 -9.63
CA ARG A 168 -18.07 -33.17 -9.29
C ARG A 168 -18.02 -34.60 -9.82
N GLU A 169 -17.57 -34.79 -11.06
CA GLU A 169 -17.34 -36.11 -11.65
C GLU A 169 -16.32 -36.95 -10.84
N LEU A 170 -15.19 -36.33 -10.45
CA LEU A 170 -14.14 -37.06 -9.73
C LEU A 170 -14.53 -37.46 -8.29
N VAL A 171 -15.38 -36.67 -7.63
CA VAL A 171 -15.84 -36.97 -6.25
C VAL A 171 -17.12 -37.80 -6.22
N ASP A 172 -17.65 -38.17 -7.41
CA ASP A 172 -18.87 -38.95 -7.47
C ASP A 172 -18.71 -40.30 -6.75
N GLY A 173 -19.76 -40.72 -6.05
CA GLY A 173 -19.74 -41.92 -5.20
C GLY A 173 -19.04 -41.75 -3.84
N ASN A 174 -18.32 -40.64 -3.57
CA ASN A 174 -17.70 -40.38 -2.28
C ASN A 174 -18.33 -39.17 -1.56
N LEU A 175 -19.30 -39.47 -0.69
CA LEU A 175 -20.09 -38.46 0.03
C LEU A 175 -19.20 -37.45 0.82
N MET A 176 -18.11 -37.92 1.43
CA MET A 176 -17.24 -37.04 2.23
C MET A 176 -16.45 -36.09 1.35
N LEU A 177 -15.92 -36.56 0.22
CA LEU A 177 -15.26 -35.69 -0.74
C LEU A 177 -16.21 -34.71 -1.42
N GLN A 178 -17.45 -35.13 -1.70
CA GLN A 178 -18.50 -34.23 -2.20
C GLN A 178 -18.77 -33.09 -1.20
N ARG A 179 -18.92 -33.42 0.10
CA ARG A 179 -19.13 -32.45 1.18
C ARG A 179 -17.93 -31.52 1.35
N ALA A 180 -16.72 -32.02 1.22
CA ALA A 180 -15.50 -31.22 1.31
C ALA A 180 -15.31 -30.30 0.09
N ALA A 181 -15.63 -30.76 -1.11
CA ALA A 181 -15.48 -29.97 -2.33
C ALA A 181 -16.57 -28.89 -2.48
N ALA A 182 -17.79 -29.15 -2.05
CA ALA A 182 -18.93 -28.25 -2.26
C ALA A 182 -18.71 -26.81 -1.76
N PRO A 183 -18.21 -26.53 -0.54
CA PRO A 183 -17.95 -25.15 -0.09
C PRO A 183 -16.86 -24.48 -0.90
N VAL A 184 -15.84 -25.22 -1.32
CA VAL A 184 -14.75 -24.71 -2.16
C VAL A 184 -15.26 -24.28 -3.54
N LEU A 185 -16.14 -25.08 -4.15
CA LEU A 185 -16.76 -24.75 -5.43
C LEU A 185 -17.68 -23.52 -5.32
N ARG A 186 -18.45 -23.37 -4.23
CA ARG A 186 -19.25 -22.16 -4.01
C ARG A 186 -18.38 -20.92 -3.86
N ALA A 187 -17.33 -20.98 -3.05
CA ALA A 187 -16.39 -19.87 -2.88
C ALA A 187 -15.72 -19.50 -4.21
N ARG A 188 -15.36 -20.51 -5.02
CA ARG A 188 -14.81 -20.29 -6.37
C ARG A 188 -15.78 -19.55 -7.27
N GLU A 189 -17.03 -19.92 -7.26
CA GLU A 189 -18.07 -19.30 -8.09
C GLU A 189 -18.26 -17.82 -7.73
N GLU A 190 -18.35 -17.49 -6.44
CA GLU A 190 -18.44 -16.10 -5.98
C GLU A 190 -17.20 -15.30 -6.37
N LEU A 191 -15.98 -15.83 -6.17
CA LEU A 191 -14.75 -15.16 -6.60
C LEU A 191 -14.74 -14.86 -8.11
N ARG A 192 -15.28 -15.76 -8.92
CA ARG A 192 -15.38 -15.55 -10.37
C ARG A 192 -16.37 -14.45 -10.74
N LYS A 193 -17.50 -14.37 -10.05
CA LYS A 193 -18.49 -13.28 -10.23
C LYS A 193 -17.88 -11.93 -9.89
N GLU A 194 -17.22 -11.84 -8.75
CA GLU A 194 -16.55 -10.60 -8.31
C GLU A 194 -15.44 -10.17 -9.28
N LEU A 195 -14.62 -11.12 -9.74
CA LEU A 195 -13.60 -10.83 -10.75
C LEU A 195 -14.19 -10.32 -12.06
N ALA A 196 -15.30 -10.91 -12.53
CA ALA A 196 -15.98 -10.46 -13.73
C ALA A 196 -16.56 -9.04 -13.56
N GLY A 197 -17.08 -8.72 -12.35
CA GLY A 197 -17.55 -7.39 -11.99
C GLY A 197 -16.44 -6.33 -12.05
N LEU A 198 -15.29 -6.62 -11.43
CA LEU A 198 -14.12 -5.74 -11.47
C LEU A 198 -13.55 -5.57 -12.88
N GLU A 199 -13.55 -6.62 -13.68
CA GLU A 199 -13.12 -6.55 -15.10
C GLU A 199 -14.07 -5.71 -15.96
N LYS A 200 -15.37 -5.75 -15.69
CA LYS A 200 -16.35 -4.87 -16.34
C LYS A 200 -16.09 -3.42 -15.92
N LEU A 201 -15.96 -3.14 -14.63
CA LEU A 201 -15.65 -1.80 -14.10
C LEU A 201 -14.39 -1.22 -14.76
N LEU A 202 -13.31 -1.99 -14.84
CA LEU A 202 -12.06 -1.55 -15.45
C LEU A 202 -12.21 -1.23 -16.95
N ARG A 203 -13.00 -2.05 -17.69
CA ARG A 203 -13.30 -1.77 -19.11
C ARG A 203 -14.12 -0.49 -19.28
N ASP A 204 -15.08 -0.25 -18.40
CA ASP A 204 -15.93 0.93 -18.48
C ASP A 204 -15.15 2.20 -18.15
N LEU A 205 -14.29 2.16 -17.11
CA LEU A 205 -13.38 3.26 -16.78
C LEU A 205 -12.35 3.56 -17.90
N ALA A 206 -11.93 2.56 -18.66
CA ALA A 206 -11.02 2.76 -19.79
C ALA A 206 -11.67 3.43 -21.01
N LYS A 207 -13.01 3.40 -21.12
CA LYS A 207 -13.75 4.04 -22.21
C LYS A 207 -14.01 5.53 -21.98
N VAL A 208 -13.94 5.99 -20.73
CA VAL A 208 -14.24 7.38 -20.33
C VAL A 208 -13.02 8.30 -20.53
N LYS A 209 -11.92 7.78 -21.01
CA LYS A 209 -10.75 8.53 -21.47
C LYS A 209 -10.80 8.63 -23.00
#